data_0039a607c1da9cecab4876de192ae23d
#
_entry.id   0039a607c1da9cecab4876de192ae23d
#
_cell.length_a   1.000
_cell.length_b   1.000
_cell.length_c   1.000
_cell.angle_alpha   90.00
_cell.angle_beta   90.00
_cell.angle_gamma   90.00
#
_symmetry.space_group_name_H-M   'P 1'
#
loop_
_entity.id
_entity.type
_entity.pdbx_description
1 polymer ?
#
loop_
_entity_poly.entity_id
_entity_poly.type
_entity_poly.pdbx_seq_one_letter_code
_entity_poly.pdbx_strand_id
1 'polypeptide(L)'
;MREKAQIMDEQAMQRALMRIAHEIIEHNKGVGNVALIGIQRRGVPLAKQLRECIRKIEGVELPLGVVDITYYRDDLSLLSEHPQVKATDVPFAVTGKNIVMVDDVLFTGRTARAAMDAIMDMGRADTIQLVALIDRGHRELPIRADYVGKKVPPSRSELVS
;
A
#
# COMPACT_ATOMS: atom_id res chain seq x y z
N MET A 1 -0.37 21.81 -1.14
CA MET A 1 -0.42 21.26 0.16
C MET A 1 -1.80 21.13 0.71
N ARG A 2 -2.46 22.22 0.88
CA ARG A 2 -3.80 22.12 1.41
C ARG A 2 -4.75 21.42 0.49
N GLU A 3 -4.53 21.60 -0.81
CA GLU A 3 -5.34 20.85 -1.76
C GLU A 3 -5.24 19.38 -1.56
N LYS A 4 -4.03 18.91 -1.23
CA LYS A 4 -3.88 17.49 -0.98
C LYS A 4 -4.68 17.05 0.22
N ALA A 5 -4.75 17.89 1.23
CA ALA A 5 -5.52 17.55 2.41
C ALA A 5 -6.99 17.49 2.09
N GLN A 6 -7.40 18.17 1.00
CA GLN A 6 -8.80 18.17 0.61
C GLN A 6 -9.21 16.97 -0.22
N ILE A 7 -8.25 16.19 -0.71
CA ILE A 7 -8.58 15.04 -1.53
C ILE A 7 -9.48 14.08 -0.77
N MET A 8 -9.20 13.90 0.51
CA MET A 8 -9.97 12.94 1.29
C MET A 8 -9.91 13.38 2.76
N ASP A 9 -11.06 13.67 3.34
CA ASP A 9 -11.10 14.02 4.74
C ASP A 9 -11.16 12.76 5.59
N GLU A 10 -11.18 12.95 6.91
CA GLU A 10 -11.11 11.84 7.84
C GLU A 10 -12.28 10.88 7.66
N GLN A 11 -13.48 11.39 7.52
CA GLN A 11 -14.63 10.53 7.35
C GLN A 11 -14.60 9.77 6.05
N ALA A 12 -14.18 10.44 4.98
CA ALA A 12 -14.06 9.77 3.69
C ALA A 12 -13.02 8.67 3.75
N MET A 13 -11.93 8.92 4.46
CA MET A 13 -10.88 7.92 4.61
C MET A 13 -11.40 6.71 5.38
N GLN A 14 -12.14 6.94 6.47
CA GLN A 14 -12.68 5.84 7.25
C GLN A 14 -13.65 5.00 6.41
N ARG A 15 -14.50 5.66 5.63
CA ARG A 15 -15.42 4.91 4.76
C ARG A 15 -14.67 4.13 3.70
N ALA A 16 -13.61 4.73 3.14
CA ALA A 16 -12.82 4.04 2.12
C ALA A 16 -12.13 2.81 2.71
N LEU A 17 -11.58 2.95 3.90
CA LEU A 17 -10.89 1.81 4.53
C LEU A 17 -11.87 0.70 4.88
N MET A 18 -13.06 1.05 5.32
CA MET A 18 -14.06 0.02 5.62
C MET A 18 -14.50 -0.68 4.34
N ARG A 19 -14.67 0.07 3.26
CA ARG A 19 -15.01 -0.53 1.97
C ARG A 19 -13.89 -1.45 1.48
N ILE A 20 -12.65 -0.99 1.61
CA ILE A 20 -11.50 -1.80 1.19
C ILE A 20 -11.42 -3.06 2.04
N ALA A 21 -11.71 -2.97 3.33
CA ALA A 21 -11.72 -4.16 4.18
C ALA A 21 -12.70 -5.20 3.66
N HIS A 22 -13.90 -4.76 3.28
CA HIS A 22 -14.87 -5.68 2.71
C HIS A 22 -14.37 -6.26 1.38
N GLU A 23 -13.73 -5.44 0.56
CA GLU A 23 -13.21 -5.90 -0.72
C GLU A 23 -12.13 -6.96 -0.53
N ILE A 24 -11.25 -6.76 0.45
CA ILE A 24 -10.20 -7.73 0.73
C ILE A 24 -10.81 -9.06 1.16
N ILE A 25 -11.78 -9.00 2.06
CA ILE A 25 -12.44 -10.20 2.55
C ILE A 25 -13.12 -10.94 1.41
N GLU A 26 -13.80 -10.19 0.57
CA GLU A 26 -14.52 -10.80 -0.55
C GLU A 26 -13.56 -11.41 -1.56
N HIS A 27 -12.52 -10.67 -1.92
CA HIS A 27 -11.57 -11.12 -2.91
C HIS A 27 -10.84 -12.38 -2.46
N ASN A 28 -10.49 -12.44 -1.19
CA ASN A 28 -9.73 -13.55 -0.65
C ASN A 28 -10.61 -14.66 -0.07
N LYS A 29 -11.91 -14.50 -0.18
CA LYS A 29 -12.88 -15.49 0.32
C LYS A 29 -12.63 -15.77 1.79
N GLY A 30 -12.55 -14.70 2.55
CA GLY A 30 -12.23 -14.77 3.96
C GLY A 30 -10.84 -14.25 4.21
N VAL A 31 -10.39 -14.34 5.45
CA VAL A 31 -9.09 -13.79 5.81
C VAL A 31 -8.18 -14.81 6.47
N GLY A 32 -8.51 -16.08 6.34
CA GLY A 32 -7.75 -17.12 7.04
C GLY A 32 -6.29 -17.14 6.69
N ASN A 33 -5.93 -16.64 5.51
CA ASN A 33 -4.55 -16.69 5.05
C ASN A 33 -4.06 -15.34 4.58
N VAL A 34 -4.66 -14.26 5.07
CA VAL A 34 -4.32 -12.90 4.68
C VAL A 34 -3.43 -12.27 5.74
N ALA A 35 -2.40 -11.56 5.30
CA ALA A 35 -1.55 -10.79 6.18
C ALA A 35 -1.32 -9.41 5.55
N LEU A 36 -1.17 -8.41 6.38
CA LEU A 36 -0.97 -7.04 5.92
C LEU A 36 0.47 -6.63 6.09
N ILE A 37 0.99 -5.87 5.13
CA ILE A 37 2.31 -5.27 5.26
C ILE A 37 2.18 -3.80 4.89
N GLY A 38 2.42 -2.95 5.86
CA GLY A 38 2.39 -1.51 5.65
C GLY A 38 3.72 -1.02 5.10
N ILE A 39 3.66 -0.17 4.11
CA ILE A 39 4.86 0.45 3.56
C ILE A 39 5.12 1.73 4.34
N GLN A 40 6.25 1.73 5.02
CA GLN A 40 6.67 2.84 5.85
C GLN A 40 6.96 4.02 4.93
N ARG A 41 6.52 5.17 5.28
CA ARG A 41 6.03 5.57 6.58
C ARG A 41 4.51 5.60 6.66
N ARG A 42 3.84 6.14 5.66
CA ARG A 42 2.42 6.45 5.77
C ARG A 42 1.51 5.27 5.58
N GLY A 43 2.02 4.22 4.96
CA GLY A 43 1.21 3.02 4.81
C GLY A 43 1.01 2.26 6.10
N VAL A 44 1.89 2.46 7.09
CA VAL A 44 1.80 1.70 8.33
C VAL A 44 0.57 2.08 9.15
N PRO A 45 0.31 3.37 9.40
CA PRO A 45 -0.93 3.72 10.11
C PRO A 45 -2.17 3.26 9.38
N LEU A 46 -2.15 3.33 8.05
CA LEU A 46 -3.30 2.88 7.26
C LEU A 46 -3.49 1.38 7.38
N ALA A 47 -2.39 0.63 7.36
CA ALA A 47 -2.48 -0.82 7.53
C ALA A 47 -3.07 -1.17 8.89
N LYS A 48 -2.71 -0.43 9.92
CA LYS A 48 -3.25 -0.67 11.25
C LYS A 48 -4.74 -0.37 11.30
N GLN A 49 -5.16 0.72 10.67
CA GLN A 49 -6.58 1.05 10.62
C GLN A 49 -7.36 0.01 9.81
N LEU A 50 -6.76 -0.43 8.71
CA LEU A 50 -7.39 -1.45 7.89
C LEU A 50 -7.52 -2.76 8.65
N ARG A 51 -6.49 -3.13 9.41
CA ARG A 51 -6.55 -4.32 10.24
C ARG A 51 -7.69 -4.23 11.24
N GLU A 52 -7.89 -3.04 11.80
CA GLU A 52 -8.97 -2.85 12.75
C GLU A 52 -10.34 -2.96 12.08
N CYS A 53 -10.47 -2.44 10.87
CA CYS A 53 -11.71 -2.59 10.12
C CYS A 53 -12.02 -4.08 9.87
N ILE A 54 -11.00 -4.82 9.47
CA ILE A 54 -11.17 -6.25 9.22
C ILE A 54 -11.53 -6.98 10.51
N ARG A 55 -10.91 -6.60 11.62
CA ARG A 55 -11.22 -7.21 12.90
C ARG A 55 -12.68 -6.99 13.28
N LYS A 56 -13.19 -5.80 13.00
CA LYS A 56 -14.59 -5.51 13.30
C LYS A 56 -15.54 -6.37 12.46
N ILE A 57 -15.15 -6.68 11.25
CA ILE A 57 -16.01 -7.45 10.35
C ILE A 57 -15.88 -8.94 10.61
N GLU A 58 -14.66 -9.44 10.73
CA GLU A 58 -14.39 -10.87 10.79
C GLU A 58 -14.05 -11.39 12.17
N GLY A 59 -13.76 -10.50 13.10
CA GLY A 59 -13.40 -10.92 14.45
C GLY A 59 -11.99 -11.47 14.56
N VAL A 60 -11.15 -11.24 13.55
CA VAL A 60 -9.79 -11.76 13.51
C VAL A 60 -8.83 -10.61 13.35
N GLU A 61 -7.77 -10.62 14.14
CA GLU A 61 -6.71 -9.64 13.99
C GLU A 61 -5.62 -10.21 13.12
N LEU A 62 -5.46 -9.64 11.92
CA LEU A 62 -4.52 -10.16 10.94
C LEU A 62 -3.08 -9.91 11.37
N PRO A 63 -2.15 -10.76 10.93
CA PRO A 63 -0.73 -10.45 11.08
C PRO A 63 -0.41 -9.17 10.33
N LEU A 64 0.49 -8.38 10.89
CA LEU A 64 0.85 -7.11 10.28
C LEU A 64 2.36 -6.94 10.34
N GLY A 65 2.94 -6.62 9.21
CA GLY A 65 4.36 -6.36 9.09
C GLY A 65 4.61 -4.99 8.50
N VAL A 66 5.87 -4.62 8.48
CA VAL A 66 6.31 -3.31 8.01
C VAL A 66 7.52 -3.48 7.10
N VAL A 67 7.48 -2.78 5.97
CA VAL A 67 8.63 -2.68 5.08
C VAL A 67 8.97 -1.20 4.96
N ASP A 68 10.20 -0.85 5.33
CA ASP A 68 10.64 0.53 5.35
C ASP A 68 11.37 0.83 4.05
N ILE A 69 10.73 1.61 3.19
CA ILE A 69 11.28 1.98 1.90
C ILE A 69 11.82 3.39 2.01
N THR A 70 13.04 3.58 1.56
CA THR A 70 13.64 4.90 1.54
C THR A 70 14.15 5.19 0.14
N TYR A 71 14.26 6.45 -0.18
CA TYR A 71 14.77 6.88 -1.47
C TYR A 71 16.20 7.39 -1.29
N TYR A 72 17.11 6.84 -2.08
CA TYR A 72 18.47 7.31 -2.09
C TYR A 72 18.67 8.21 -3.28
N ARG A 73 19.40 9.29 -3.07
CA ARG A 73 19.75 10.19 -4.11
C ARG A 73 21.24 10.09 -4.35
N ASP A 74 21.58 10.03 -5.62
CA ASP A 74 22.94 10.10 -6.04
C ASP A 74 23.33 11.57 -6.12
N ASP A 75 24.34 11.97 -5.37
CA ASP A 75 24.76 13.35 -5.39
C ASP A 75 25.17 13.81 -6.79
N LEU A 76 25.65 12.88 -7.60
CA LEU A 76 26.10 13.22 -8.94
C LEU A 76 24.95 13.23 -9.94
N SER A 77 23.83 12.65 -9.61
CA SER A 77 22.69 12.62 -10.48
C SER A 77 21.45 12.95 -9.68
N LEU A 78 21.04 14.18 -9.78
CA LEU A 78 19.90 14.64 -9.02
C LEU A 78 18.61 13.99 -9.46
N LEU A 79 18.61 13.42 -10.66
CA LEU A 79 17.42 12.78 -11.19
C LEU A 79 17.29 11.33 -10.77
N SER A 80 18.34 10.79 -10.20
CA SER A 80 18.36 9.38 -9.87
C SER A 80 17.84 9.17 -8.47
N GLU A 81 16.64 8.63 -8.38
CA GLU A 81 16.03 8.28 -7.10
C GLU A 81 15.63 6.83 -7.16
N HIS A 82 16.16 6.07 -6.23
CA HIS A 82 15.88 4.65 -6.18
C HIS A 82 15.27 4.32 -4.84
N PRO A 83 14.02 3.82 -4.82
CA PRO A 83 13.49 3.31 -3.57
C PRO A 83 14.21 2.03 -3.21
N GLN A 84 14.67 1.95 -1.99
CA GLN A 84 15.37 0.79 -1.49
C GLN A 84 14.82 0.42 -0.14
N VAL A 85 14.90 -0.87 0.16
CA VAL A 85 14.43 -1.36 1.44
C VAL A 85 15.46 -1.04 2.49
N LYS A 86 15.07 -0.22 3.45
CA LYS A 86 15.95 0.14 4.56
C LYS A 86 15.89 -0.88 5.67
N ALA A 87 14.68 -1.35 5.96
CA ALA A 87 14.47 -2.30 7.04
C ALA A 87 13.16 -3.01 6.83
N THR A 88 13.03 -4.17 7.43
CA THR A 88 11.78 -4.90 7.43
C THR A 88 11.52 -5.39 8.84
N ASP A 89 10.24 -5.48 9.17
CA ASP A 89 9.81 -6.05 10.43
C ASP A 89 8.54 -6.83 10.13
N VAL A 90 8.72 -8.09 9.72
CA VAL A 90 7.62 -8.94 9.32
C VAL A 90 7.64 -10.17 10.23
N PRO A 91 6.90 -10.11 11.34
CA PRO A 91 6.97 -11.15 12.37
C PRO A 91 6.08 -12.35 12.07
N PHE A 92 6.02 -12.77 10.82
CA PHE A 92 5.25 -13.96 10.42
C PHE A 92 5.87 -14.51 9.15
N ALA A 93 5.52 -15.73 8.82
CA ALA A 93 6.01 -16.37 7.60
C ALA A 93 5.20 -15.86 6.41
N VAL A 94 5.90 -15.40 5.39
CA VAL A 94 5.28 -14.90 4.17
C VAL A 94 4.79 -16.07 3.30
N THR A 95 5.50 -17.18 3.34
CA THR A 95 5.20 -18.29 2.46
C THR A 95 3.77 -18.78 2.61
N GLY A 96 3.09 -18.90 1.49
CA GLY A 96 1.73 -19.43 1.47
C GLY A 96 0.65 -18.45 1.84
N LYS A 97 1.00 -17.19 2.08
CA LYS A 97 0.01 -16.21 2.49
C LYS A 97 -0.39 -15.32 1.34
N ASN A 98 -1.59 -14.77 1.46
CA ASN A 98 -2.03 -13.70 0.59
C ASN A 98 -1.61 -12.38 1.26
N ILE A 99 -0.56 -11.81 0.75
CA ILE A 99 0.02 -10.60 1.34
C ILE A 99 -0.67 -9.39 0.72
N VAL A 100 -1.13 -8.48 1.57
CA VAL A 100 -1.74 -7.24 1.12
C VAL A 100 -0.85 -6.10 1.57
N MET A 101 -0.17 -5.48 0.61
CA MET A 101 0.64 -4.29 0.87
C MET A 101 -0.27 -3.08 0.99
N VAL A 102 0.07 -2.16 1.88
CA VAL A 102 -0.74 -0.97 2.10
C VAL A 102 0.14 0.26 2.01
N ASP A 103 -0.25 1.20 1.15
CA ASP A 103 0.43 2.47 1.03
C ASP A 103 -0.61 3.58 0.92
N ASP A 104 -0.19 4.81 1.17
CA ASP A 104 -1.12 5.92 1.09
C ASP A 104 -1.35 6.35 -0.35
N VAL A 105 -0.30 6.50 -1.15
CA VAL A 105 -0.44 7.00 -2.52
C VAL A 105 0.33 6.11 -3.48
N LEU A 106 -0.34 5.72 -4.55
CA LEU A 106 0.30 5.00 -5.64
C LEU A 106 0.54 6.00 -6.77
N PHE A 107 1.78 6.14 -7.18
CA PHE A 107 2.17 7.09 -8.19
C PHE A 107 2.88 6.35 -9.33
N THR A 108 4.21 6.32 -9.33
CA THR A 108 4.96 5.69 -10.42
C THR A 108 4.94 4.17 -10.35
N GLY A 109 4.76 3.62 -9.18
CA GLY A 109 4.84 2.18 -8.96
C GLY A 109 6.18 1.72 -8.43
N ARG A 110 7.16 2.61 -8.34
CA ARG A 110 8.51 2.21 -7.95
C ARG A 110 8.59 1.80 -6.49
N THR A 111 7.88 2.50 -5.62
CA THR A 111 7.85 2.12 -4.20
C THR A 111 7.20 0.75 -4.02
N ALA A 112 6.08 0.53 -4.70
CA ALA A 112 5.41 -0.76 -4.61
C ALA A 112 6.30 -1.88 -5.13
N ARG A 113 7.05 -1.62 -6.19
CA ARG A 113 7.94 -2.64 -6.72
C ARG A 113 9.03 -3.00 -5.72
N ALA A 114 9.62 -1.99 -5.09
CA ALA A 114 10.66 -2.24 -4.09
C ALA A 114 10.11 -3.06 -2.93
N ALA A 115 8.90 -2.74 -2.50
CA ALA A 115 8.27 -3.50 -1.42
C ALA A 115 8.00 -4.94 -1.84
N MET A 116 7.52 -5.14 -3.07
CA MET A 116 7.28 -6.50 -3.56
C MET A 116 8.57 -7.31 -3.60
N ASP A 117 9.66 -6.69 -4.06
CA ASP A 117 10.93 -7.40 -4.10
C ASP A 117 11.35 -7.84 -2.72
N ALA A 118 11.20 -6.98 -1.72
CA ALA A 118 11.55 -7.32 -0.35
C ALA A 118 10.72 -8.47 0.16
N ILE A 119 9.44 -8.45 -0.12
CA ILE A 119 8.52 -9.50 0.35
C ILE A 119 8.86 -10.83 -0.33
N MET A 120 9.13 -10.79 -1.62
CA MET A 120 9.48 -12.02 -2.34
C MET A 120 10.78 -12.63 -1.84
N ASP A 121 11.67 -11.80 -1.31
CA ASP A 121 12.91 -12.32 -0.72
C ASP A 121 12.66 -13.05 0.59
N MET A 122 11.53 -12.80 1.24
CA MET A 122 11.23 -13.44 2.52
C MET A 122 10.57 -14.79 2.38
N GLY A 123 10.01 -15.07 1.20
CA GLY A 123 9.33 -16.34 1.00
C GLY A 123 8.40 -16.24 -0.19
N ARG A 124 7.77 -17.36 -0.50
CA ARG A 124 6.86 -17.41 -1.64
C ARG A 124 5.42 -17.20 -1.18
N ALA A 125 4.97 -15.98 -1.24
CA ALA A 125 3.58 -15.68 -0.98
C ALA A 125 2.70 -16.32 -2.05
N ASP A 126 1.47 -16.66 -1.69
CA ASP A 126 0.51 -17.12 -2.68
C ASP A 126 0.14 -15.98 -3.62
N THR A 127 -0.11 -14.82 -3.09
CA THR A 127 -0.34 -13.60 -3.87
C THR A 127 0.23 -12.42 -3.12
N ILE A 128 0.54 -11.38 -3.88
CA ILE A 128 0.86 -10.07 -3.31
C ILE A 128 -0.12 -9.10 -3.91
N GLN A 129 -0.90 -8.47 -3.06
CA GLN A 129 -1.94 -7.52 -3.45
C GLN A 129 -1.55 -6.16 -2.93
N LEU A 130 -2.16 -5.12 -3.48
CA LEU A 130 -1.78 -3.75 -3.14
C LEU A 130 -3.01 -2.91 -2.87
N VAL A 131 -2.99 -2.26 -1.71
CA VAL A 131 -3.96 -1.23 -1.34
C VAL A 131 -3.28 0.12 -1.49
N ALA A 132 -3.93 1.03 -2.20
CA ALA A 132 -3.52 2.42 -2.24
C ALA A 132 -4.72 3.26 -1.82
N LEU A 133 -4.54 4.09 -0.81
CA LEU A 133 -5.64 4.97 -0.42
C LEU A 133 -5.95 5.93 -1.55
N ILE A 134 -4.93 6.45 -2.19
CA ILE A 134 -5.06 7.36 -3.33
C ILE A 134 -4.26 6.80 -4.50
N ASP A 135 -4.88 6.69 -5.66
CA ASP A 135 -4.19 6.32 -6.88
C ASP A 135 -4.12 7.55 -7.76
N ARG A 136 -2.90 8.05 -7.99
CA ARG A 136 -2.71 9.30 -8.73
C ARG A 136 -2.45 9.10 -10.21
N GLY A 137 -2.25 7.89 -10.67
CA GLY A 137 -1.86 7.67 -12.04
C GLY A 137 -0.37 7.92 -12.24
N HIS A 138 0.02 8.34 -13.43
CA HIS A 138 1.43 8.63 -13.76
C HIS A 138 2.34 7.41 -13.54
N ARG A 139 1.86 6.25 -13.93
CA ARG A 139 2.62 5.03 -13.72
C ARG A 139 3.85 4.99 -14.62
N GLU A 140 4.95 4.51 -14.08
CA GLU A 140 6.14 4.23 -14.86
C GLU A 140 6.40 2.74 -14.97
N LEU A 141 5.76 1.97 -14.11
CA LEU A 141 5.85 0.52 -14.13
C LEU A 141 4.44 -0.05 -14.26
N PRO A 142 4.30 -1.25 -14.79
CA PRO A 142 2.97 -1.87 -14.96
C PRO A 142 2.46 -2.44 -13.65
N ILE A 143 2.25 -1.59 -12.69
CA ILE A 143 1.78 -1.95 -11.36
C ILE A 143 0.46 -1.24 -11.13
N ARG A 144 -0.49 -1.95 -10.58
CA ARG A 144 -1.82 -1.44 -10.35
C ARG A 144 -2.27 -1.88 -8.95
N ALA A 145 -2.99 -0.99 -8.27
CA ALA A 145 -3.55 -1.35 -6.98
C ALA A 145 -4.77 -2.22 -7.16
N ASP A 146 -4.88 -3.24 -6.33
CA ASP A 146 -6.05 -4.11 -6.32
C ASP A 146 -7.21 -3.46 -5.62
N TYR A 147 -6.90 -2.62 -4.64
CA TYR A 147 -7.91 -1.94 -3.84
C TYR A 147 -7.53 -0.47 -3.76
N VAL A 148 -8.45 0.41 -4.10
CA VAL A 148 -8.17 1.84 -4.19
C VAL A 148 -9.20 2.59 -3.39
N GLY A 149 -8.74 3.51 -2.55
CA GLY A 149 -9.65 4.37 -1.82
C GLY A 149 -10.28 5.39 -2.75
N LYS A 150 -9.46 6.10 -3.49
CA LYS A 150 -9.95 7.10 -4.42
C LYS A 150 -8.97 7.26 -5.56
N LYS A 151 -9.49 7.28 -6.77
CA LYS A 151 -8.67 7.57 -7.93
C LYS A 151 -8.69 9.06 -8.17
N VAL A 152 -7.50 9.62 -8.33
CA VAL A 152 -7.34 11.02 -8.70
C VAL A 152 -6.71 11.00 -10.07
N PRO A 153 -7.42 11.46 -11.09
CA PRO A 153 -6.86 11.41 -12.44
C PRO A 153 -5.58 12.22 -12.52
N PRO A 154 -4.69 11.89 -13.44
CA PRO A 154 -3.52 12.71 -13.64
C PRO A 154 -3.97 14.15 -13.83
N SER A 155 -3.40 15.04 -13.06
CA SER A 155 -3.93 16.38 -12.99
C SER A 155 -3.75 17.09 -14.32
N ARG A 156 -4.86 17.59 -14.86
CA ARG A 156 -4.77 18.41 -16.05
C ARG A 156 -3.97 19.68 -15.78
N SER A 157 -4.12 20.19 -14.58
CA SER A 157 -3.37 21.38 -14.22
C SER A 157 -1.87 21.10 -14.24
N GLU A 158 -1.48 19.87 -13.92
CA GLU A 158 -0.09 19.53 -14.03
C GLU A 158 0.38 19.54 -15.46
N LEU A 159 -0.51 19.16 -16.36
CA LEU A 159 -0.15 19.07 -17.77
C LEU A 159 -0.19 20.43 -18.44
N VAL A 160 -1.16 21.24 -18.07
CA VAL A 160 -1.34 22.52 -18.75
C VAL A 160 -0.61 23.64 -18.08
N SER A 161 -0.31 23.50 -16.82
CA SER A 161 0.37 24.59 -16.11
C SER A 161 1.87 24.40 -16.06
#